data_9688b54416d497634470810571c4ef6d
#
_entry.id   9688b54416d497634470810571c4ef6d
#
_cell.length_a   1.000
_cell.length_b   1.000
_cell.length_c   1.000
_cell.angle_alpha   90.00
_cell.angle_beta   90.00
_cell.angle_gamma   90.00
#
_symmetry.space_group_name_H-M   'P 1'
#
loop_
_entity.id
_entity.type
_entity.pdbx_description
1 polymer ?
#
loop_
_entity_poly.entity_id
_entity_poly.type
_entity_poly.pdbx_seq_one_letter_code
_entity_poly.pdbx_strand_id
1 'polypeptide(L)'
;HSNLRRQRQMCIRDSILTDHHEMETNSTFFFQPGVKSRTHPLTSKANQDLTKKIAKYHVKNFDNNGVLYFSGERFDDFFYGKGSTFPDINGSIGILFEQASSRGHIQNSANGLLPFSKTIKNQLIAGLSSLEALVELKEELHKYQLDFFKNSKKESNNYKNEAIIFGDNTDSYRVNKMAEVLLRHEIDVYKLKENITHKKIVYSLGNSYLIPKNQKKFKLIEAIFDKRINFNDSLFYDVSAWTLPYAFDLNFDMGVTNFKLGEKLQNIKNKKYKKVVDNAYAYLI
;
A
#
# COMPACT_ATOMS: atom_id res chain seq x y z
N HIS A 1 -9.24 7.76 17.81
CA HIS A 1 -7.85 7.70 17.31
C HIS A 1 -7.08 6.41 17.66
N SER A 2 -7.38 5.74 18.80
CA SER A 2 -6.72 4.49 19.20
C SER A 2 -7.15 3.28 18.36
N ASN A 3 -8.40 3.23 17.89
CA ASN A 3 -8.94 2.11 17.12
C ASN A 3 -8.37 2.04 15.69
N LEU A 4 -8.11 3.19 15.04
CA LEU A 4 -7.43 3.24 13.74
C LEU A 4 -5.97 2.77 13.81
N ARG A 5 -5.28 2.99 14.95
CA ARG A 5 -3.93 2.44 15.18
C ARG A 5 -3.95 0.92 15.29
N ARG A 6 -4.94 0.34 15.97
CA ARG A 6 -5.08 -1.13 16.11
C ARG A 6 -5.45 -1.80 14.80
N GLN A 7 -6.36 -1.24 14.02
CA GLN A 7 -6.71 -1.76 12.69
C GLN A 7 -5.51 -1.77 11.74
N ARG A 8 -4.72 -0.69 11.70
CA ARG A 8 -3.51 -0.64 10.85
C ARG A 8 -2.39 -1.59 11.30
N GLN A 9 -2.27 -1.86 12.60
CA GLN A 9 -1.33 -2.88 13.10
C GLN A 9 -1.78 -4.29 12.79
N MET A 10 -3.09 -4.55 12.72
CA MET A 10 -3.62 -5.85 12.32
C MET A 10 -3.27 -6.14 10.84
N CYS A 11 -3.52 -5.22 9.92
CA CYS A 11 -3.19 -5.39 8.50
C CYS A 11 -1.72 -5.73 8.19
N ILE A 12 -0.78 -5.42 9.08
CA ILE A 12 0.64 -5.77 8.93
C ILE A 12 0.93 -7.23 9.33
N ARG A 13 0.03 -7.89 10.05
CA ARG A 13 0.20 -9.25 10.60
C ARG A 13 -0.75 -10.27 10.00
N ASP A 14 -1.76 -9.81 9.28
CA ASP A 14 -2.77 -10.68 8.69
C ASP A 14 -2.21 -11.42 7.47
N SER A 15 -2.71 -12.62 7.21
CA SER A 15 -2.30 -13.41 6.05
C SER A 15 -3.03 -13.03 4.78
N ILE A 16 -4.28 -12.58 4.90
CA ILE A 16 -5.15 -12.12 3.80
C ILE A 16 -5.88 -10.85 4.26
N LEU A 17 -6.01 -9.89 3.35
CA LEU A 17 -6.90 -8.74 3.48
C LEU A 17 -7.84 -8.70 2.28
N THR A 18 -9.13 -8.56 2.53
CA THR A 18 -10.15 -8.38 1.49
C THR A 18 -10.66 -6.96 1.49
N ASP A 19 -10.69 -6.35 0.31
CA ASP A 19 -11.14 -4.98 0.07
C ASP A 19 -12.39 -5.04 -0.81
N HIS A 20 -13.55 -4.71 -0.23
CA HIS A 20 -14.86 -4.91 -0.85
C HIS A 20 -15.40 -3.61 -1.41
N HIS A 21 -15.48 -3.54 -2.74
CA HIS A 21 -15.90 -2.36 -3.50
C HIS A 21 -17.13 -2.64 -4.36
N GLU A 22 -17.62 -1.59 -4.97
CA GLU A 22 -18.67 -1.62 -5.99
C GLU A 22 -18.19 -0.94 -7.27
N MET A 23 -18.62 -1.49 -8.40
CA MET A 23 -18.38 -0.95 -9.73
C MET A 23 -19.69 -0.60 -10.44
N GLU A 24 -19.64 -0.31 -11.74
CA GLU A 24 -20.83 0.02 -12.53
C GLU A 24 -21.85 -1.12 -12.56
N THR A 25 -23.13 -0.75 -12.62
CA THR A 25 -24.30 -1.66 -12.53
C THR A 25 -24.33 -2.73 -13.64
N ASN A 26 -23.84 -2.42 -14.85
CA ASN A 26 -23.85 -3.33 -15.99
C ASN A 26 -22.71 -4.36 -16.00
N SER A 27 -21.90 -4.41 -14.95
CA SER A 27 -20.87 -5.42 -14.76
C SER A 27 -21.41 -6.66 -14.02
N THR A 28 -20.52 -7.52 -13.56
CA THR A 28 -20.87 -8.71 -12.75
C THR A 28 -20.20 -8.66 -11.40
N PHE A 29 -19.30 -9.57 -11.11
CA PHE A 29 -18.46 -9.56 -9.91
C PHE A 29 -17.02 -9.80 -10.31
N PHE A 30 -16.10 -9.02 -9.77
CA PHE A 30 -14.66 -9.20 -9.97
C PHE A 30 -13.99 -9.64 -8.67
N PHE A 31 -12.98 -10.49 -8.81
CA PHE A 31 -12.00 -10.77 -7.75
C PHE A 31 -10.61 -10.99 -8.35
N GLN A 32 -9.59 -10.59 -7.59
CA GLN A 32 -8.20 -10.80 -8.01
C GLN A 32 -7.87 -12.29 -8.21
N PRO A 33 -6.86 -12.62 -9.07
CA PRO A 33 -5.86 -11.70 -9.63
C PRO A 33 -6.42 -10.77 -10.70
N GLY A 34 -5.79 -9.60 -10.82
CA GLY A 34 -6.00 -8.66 -11.91
C GLY A 34 -5.18 -9.02 -13.15
N VAL A 35 -4.99 -8.03 -14.05
CA VAL A 35 -4.20 -8.21 -15.28
C VAL A 35 -2.72 -8.43 -14.92
N LYS A 36 -2.15 -9.54 -15.34
CA LYS A 36 -0.78 -9.94 -15.00
C LYS A 36 0.28 -8.90 -15.37
N SER A 37 0.17 -8.25 -16.54
CA SER A 37 1.10 -7.20 -17.00
C SER A 37 1.02 -5.92 -16.16
N ARG A 38 -0.04 -5.77 -15.36
CA ARG A 38 -0.33 -4.62 -14.49
C ARG A 38 -0.11 -4.94 -13.01
N THR A 39 0.68 -5.97 -12.71
CA THR A 39 1.13 -6.26 -11.34
C THR A 39 2.44 -5.54 -11.07
N HIS A 40 2.59 -4.94 -9.89
CA HIS A 40 3.81 -4.22 -9.53
C HIS A 40 5.02 -5.16 -9.49
N PRO A 41 6.17 -4.81 -10.08
CA PRO A 41 7.35 -5.68 -10.15
C PRO A 41 7.95 -6.09 -8.80
N LEU A 42 7.68 -5.37 -7.71
CA LEU A 42 8.09 -5.77 -6.36
C LEU A 42 7.17 -6.82 -5.74
N THR A 43 5.95 -7.03 -6.27
CA THR A 43 5.06 -8.11 -5.86
C THR A 43 5.62 -9.44 -6.35
N SER A 44 5.85 -10.37 -5.43
CA SER A 44 6.52 -11.62 -5.76
C SER A 44 5.63 -12.58 -6.56
N LYS A 45 6.26 -13.46 -7.36
CA LYS A 45 5.52 -14.55 -8.01
C LYS A 45 4.77 -15.42 -7.01
N ALA A 46 5.35 -15.68 -5.83
CA ALA A 46 4.70 -16.48 -4.78
C ALA A 46 3.41 -15.82 -4.26
N ASN A 47 3.35 -14.48 -4.16
CA ASN A 47 2.13 -13.74 -3.86
C ASN A 47 1.05 -14.04 -4.92
N GLN A 48 1.36 -13.82 -6.18
CA GLN A 48 0.42 -14.02 -7.28
C GLN A 48 -0.03 -15.49 -7.45
N ASP A 49 0.85 -16.44 -7.14
CA ASP A 49 0.49 -17.87 -7.16
C ASP A 49 -0.49 -18.21 -6.02
N LEU A 50 -0.31 -17.63 -4.83
CA LEU A 50 -1.27 -17.76 -3.71
C LEU A 50 -2.59 -17.06 -4.01
N THR A 51 -2.57 -15.85 -4.57
CA THR A 51 -3.78 -15.13 -5.02
C THR A 51 -4.61 -16.01 -5.97
N LYS A 52 -3.96 -16.67 -6.94
CA LYS A 52 -4.63 -17.62 -7.85
C LYS A 52 -5.19 -18.84 -7.14
N LYS A 53 -4.52 -19.35 -6.10
CA LYS A 53 -5.03 -20.48 -5.30
C LYS A 53 -6.28 -20.05 -4.52
N ILE A 54 -6.25 -18.88 -3.90
CA ILE A 54 -7.41 -18.29 -3.19
C ILE A 54 -8.57 -18.09 -4.16
N ALA A 55 -8.32 -17.55 -5.35
CA ALA A 55 -9.33 -17.33 -6.38
C ALA A 55 -10.12 -18.61 -6.76
N LYS A 56 -9.52 -19.82 -6.66
CA LYS A 56 -10.23 -21.09 -6.91
C LYS A 56 -11.37 -21.34 -5.95
N TYR A 57 -11.25 -20.87 -4.70
CA TYR A 57 -12.32 -20.95 -3.70
C TYR A 57 -13.46 -19.98 -4.04
N HIS A 58 -13.13 -18.79 -4.54
CA HIS A 58 -14.13 -17.85 -5.04
C HIS A 58 -14.87 -18.43 -6.23
N VAL A 59 -14.15 -18.95 -7.23
CA VAL A 59 -14.74 -19.64 -8.40
C VAL A 59 -15.72 -20.72 -7.96
N LYS A 60 -15.27 -21.68 -7.13
CA LYS A 60 -16.12 -22.77 -6.61
C LYS A 60 -17.40 -22.25 -5.98
N ASN A 61 -17.29 -21.25 -5.11
CA ASN A 61 -18.44 -20.74 -4.37
C ASN A 61 -19.39 -19.91 -5.24
N PHE A 62 -18.87 -19.13 -6.19
CA PHE A 62 -19.69 -18.39 -7.14
C PHE A 62 -20.40 -19.30 -8.14
N ASP A 63 -19.72 -20.30 -8.69
CA ASP A 63 -20.32 -21.30 -9.58
C ASP A 63 -21.47 -22.04 -8.88
N ASN A 64 -21.27 -22.49 -7.65
CA ASN A 64 -22.30 -23.17 -6.85
C ASN A 64 -23.53 -22.29 -6.56
N ASN A 65 -23.40 -20.97 -6.63
CA ASN A 65 -24.49 -20.01 -6.38
C ASN A 65 -25.01 -19.35 -7.66
N GLY A 66 -24.51 -19.73 -8.84
CA GLY A 66 -24.92 -19.16 -10.11
C GLY A 66 -24.62 -17.66 -10.25
N VAL A 67 -23.51 -17.19 -9.66
CA VAL A 67 -23.08 -15.79 -9.74
C VAL A 67 -22.13 -15.62 -10.90
N LEU A 68 -22.40 -14.66 -11.76
CA LEU A 68 -21.50 -14.28 -12.86
C LEU A 68 -20.32 -13.46 -12.31
N TYR A 69 -19.14 -13.81 -12.74
CA TYR A 69 -17.90 -13.14 -12.31
C TYR A 69 -16.84 -13.11 -13.42
N PHE A 70 -15.76 -12.36 -13.19
CA PHE A 70 -14.54 -12.36 -14.00
C PHE A 70 -13.31 -12.16 -13.12
N SER A 71 -12.15 -12.56 -13.63
CA SER A 71 -10.86 -12.45 -12.96
C SER A 71 -9.75 -12.46 -14.02
N GLY A 72 -8.57 -11.95 -13.70
CA GLY A 72 -7.43 -11.94 -14.63
C GLY A 72 -7.49 -10.82 -15.67
N GLU A 73 -8.46 -9.95 -15.62
CA GLU A 73 -8.66 -8.89 -16.60
C GLU A 73 -9.11 -7.59 -15.93
N ARG A 74 -9.11 -6.47 -16.69
CA ARG A 74 -9.58 -5.13 -16.34
C ARG A 74 -8.76 -4.45 -15.24
N PHE A 75 -8.79 -4.95 -14.00
CA PHE A 75 -8.16 -4.30 -12.85
C PHE A 75 -6.66 -4.55 -12.77
N ASP A 76 -5.94 -3.56 -12.24
CA ASP A 76 -4.52 -3.64 -11.95
C ASP A 76 -4.26 -4.07 -10.49
N ASP A 77 -3.01 -4.48 -10.23
CA ASP A 77 -2.49 -4.81 -8.91
C ASP A 77 -1.11 -4.15 -8.75
N PHE A 78 -1.09 -2.81 -8.86
CA PHE A 78 0.14 -2.06 -9.04
C PHE A 78 0.43 -1.06 -7.92
N PHE A 79 -0.49 -0.16 -7.63
CA PHE A 79 -0.25 0.93 -6.70
C PHE A 79 -0.46 0.51 -5.25
N TYR A 80 0.62 0.45 -4.46
CA TYR A 80 0.57 0.05 -3.05
C TYR A 80 -0.16 1.02 -2.10
N GLY A 81 -0.68 2.13 -2.59
CA GLY A 81 -1.60 2.98 -1.84
C GLY A 81 -3.03 2.47 -1.74
N LYS A 82 -3.38 1.43 -2.53
CA LYS A 82 -4.70 0.77 -2.49
C LYS A 82 -4.78 -0.27 -1.37
N GLY A 83 -5.97 -0.42 -0.77
CA GLY A 83 -6.21 -1.39 0.30
C GLY A 83 -5.90 -2.82 -0.11
N SER A 84 -6.29 -3.19 -1.34
CA SER A 84 -6.07 -4.52 -1.90
C SER A 84 -4.62 -4.83 -2.30
N THR A 85 -3.78 -3.83 -2.58
CA THR A 85 -2.40 -4.03 -3.05
C THR A 85 -1.37 -3.80 -1.93
N PHE A 86 -1.70 -2.96 -0.93
CA PHE A 86 -0.81 -2.69 0.19
C PHE A 86 -0.36 -3.92 0.98
N PRO A 87 -1.21 -4.95 1.22
CA PRO A 87 -0.79 -6.19 1.88
C PRO A 87 0.33 -6.92 1.16
N ASP A 88 0.37 -6.89 -0.17
CA ASP A 88 1.31 -7.63 -1.01
C ASP A 88 2.77 -7.23 -0.78
N ILE A 89 3.00 -5.97 -0.42
CA ILE A 89 4.33 -5.45 -0.09
C ILE A 89 4.65 -5.56 1.42
N ASN A 90 3.74 -6.12 2.20
CA ASN A 90 3.89 -6.33 3.63
C ASN A 90 3.84 -7.81 4.07
N GLY A 91 3.94 -8.75 3.11
CA GLY A 91 3.98 -10.18 3.39
C GLY A 91 2.61 -10.82 3.64
N SER A 92 1.56 -10.19 3.14
CA SER A 92 0.18 -10.67 3.17
C SER A 92 -0.35 -10.80 1.73
N ILE A 93 -1.57 -11.26 1.55
CA ILE A 93 -2.25 -11.30 0.25
C ILE A 93 -3.41 -10.32 0.29
N GLY A 94 -3.41 -9.34 -0.61
CA GLY A 94 -4.54 -8.44 -0.80
C GLY A 94 -5.49 -8.96 -1.87
N ILE A 95 -6.80 -8.86 -1.64
CA ILE A 95 -7.82 -9.28 -2.61
C ILE A 95 -8.83 -8.15 -2.79
N LEU A 96 -8.91 -7.63 -4.01
CA LEU A 96 -9.97 -6.71 -4.40
C LEU A 96 -11.20 -7.52 -4.81
N PHE A 97 -12.35 -7.14 -4.28
CA PHE A 97 -13.66 -7.53 -4.75
C PHE A 97 -14.40 -6.31 -5.28
N GLU A 98 -14.98 -6.44 -6.49
CA GLU A 98 -15.79 -5.41 -7.10
C GLU A 98 -17.15 -5.99 -7.49
N GLN A 99 -18.20 -5.56 -6.82
CA GLN A 99 -19.58 -5.97 -7.09
C GLN A 99 -20.26 -4.95 -8.00
N ALA A 100 -20.97 -5.42 -9.02
CA ALA A 100 -21.89 -4.55 -9.77
C ALA A 100 -22.88 -3.86 -8.81
N SER A 101 -22.95 -2.53 -8.81
CA SER A 101 -23.73 -1.77 -7.83
C SER A 101 -25.24 -1.81 -8.12
N SER A 102 -26.01 -2.18 -7.09
CA SER A 102 -27.47 -2.05 -7.11
C SER A 102 -27.96 -0.63 -6.74
N ARG A 103 -27.06 0.26 -6.38
CA ARG A 103 -27.33 1.66 -5.97
C ARG A 103 -28.46 1.80 -4.94
N GLY A 104 -28.45 0.90 -3.97
CA GLY A 104 -29.34 0.93 -2.84
C GLY A 104 -30.50 -0.04 -2.91
N HIS A 105 -31.41 0.01 -3.92
CA HIS A 105 -32.59 -0.86 -3.96
C HIS A 105 -32.52 -1.91 -5.06
N ILE A 106 -32.69 -1.47 -6.29
CA ILE A 106 -32.76 -2.34 -7.47
C ILE A 106 -32.35 -1.54 -8.70
N GLN A 107 -31.62 -2.19 -9.58
CA GLN A 107 -31.23 -1.63 -10.87
C GLN A 107 -31.59 -2.59 -12.01
N ASN A 108 -31.98 -2.03 -13.15
CA ASN A 108 -31.96 -2.76 -14.41
C ASN A 108 -30.53 -2.80 -14.93
N SER A 109 -29.96 -3.98 -15.09
CA SER A 109 -28.64 -4.17 -15.64
C SER A 109 -28.68 -4.99 -16.94
N ALA A 110 -27.58 -4.99 -17.69
CA ALA A 110 -27.42 -5.86 -18.86
C ALA A 110 -27.56 -7.36 -18.51
N ASN A 111 -27.38 -7.72 -17.24
CA ASN A 111 -27.50 -9.08 -16.73
C ASN A 111 -28.85 -9.34 -16.01
N GLY A 112 -29.86 -8.50 -16.26
CA GLY A 112 -31.18 -8.56 -15.62
C GLY A 112 -31.30 -7.73 -14.36
N LEU A 113 -32.37 -7.93 -13.59
CA LEU A 113 -32.60 -7.20 -12.34
C LEU A 113 -31.54 -7.49 -11.30
N LEU A 114 -30.96 -6.42 -10.74
CA LEU A 114 -29.95 -6.45 -9.68
C LEU A 114 -30.51 -5.82 -8.41
N PRO A 115 -31.18 -6.59 -7.53
CA PRO A 115 -31.66 -6.10 -6.25
C PRO A 115 -30.52 -6.05 -5.23
N PHE A 116 -30.62 -5.13 -4.26
CA PHE A 116 -29.64 -4.96 -3.18
C PHE A 116 -29.38 -6.23 -2.37
N SER A 117 -30.41 -7.04 -2.13
CA SER A 117 -30.27 -8.34 -1.47
C SER A 117 -29.33 -9.30 -2.20
N LYS A 118 -29.30 -9.26 -3.54
CA LYS A 118 -28.39 -10.06 -4.35
C LYS A 118 -26.96 -9.59 -4.19
N THR A 119 -26.70 -8.26 -4.16
CA THR A 119 -25.36 -7.72 -3.98
C THR A 119 -24.80 -8.01 -2.58
N ILE A 120 -25.65 -7.95 -1.53
CA ILE A 120 -25.29 -8.38 -0.17
C ILE A 120 -24.91 -9.88 -0.17
N LYS A 121 -25.74 -10.73 -0.79
CA LYS A 121 -25.46 -12.18 -0.86
C LYS A 121 -24.13 -12.46 -1.55
N ASN A 122 -23.82 -11.79 -2.65
CA ASN A 122 -22.57 -11.98 -3.38
C ASN A 122 -21.36 -11.57 -2.54
N GLN A 123 -21.41 -10.45 -1.83
CA GLN A 123 -20.34 -10.00 -0.93
C GLN A 123 -20.16 -10.98 0.25
N LEU A 124 -21.25 -11.54 0.77
CA LEU A 124 -21.17 -12.58 1.80
C LEU A 124 -20.51 -13.86 1.27
N ILE A 125 -20.86 -14.32 0.06
CA ILE A 125 -20.23 -15.47 -0.60
C ILE A 125 -18.71 -15.21 -0.76
N ALA A 126 -18.32 -14.04 -1.23
CA ALA A 126 -16.91 -13.66 -1.36
C ALA A 126 -16.18 -13.72 -0.01
N GLY A 127 -16.76 -13.15 1.04
CA GLY A 127 -16.21 -13.20 2.39
C GLY A 127 -16.05 -14.63 2.93
N LEU A 128 -17.10 -15.45 2.82
CA LEU A 128 -17.06 -16.84 3.28
C LEU A 128 -16.07 -17.71 2.49
N SER A 129 -15.97 -17.51 1.18
CA SER A 129 -14.99 -18.22 0.33
C SER A 129 -13.55 -17.82 0.67
N SER A 130 -13.33 -16.58 1.11
CA SER A 130 -12.02 -16.13 1.63
C SER A 130 -11.65 -16.83 2.94
N LEU A 131 -12.63 -17.02 3.84
CA LEU A 131 -12.42 -17.76 5.09
C LEU A 131 -12.14 -19.25 4.81
N GLU A 132 -12.84 -19.87 3.86
CA GLU A 132 -12.57 -21.25 3.42
C GLU A 132 -11.12 -21.36 2.90
N ALA A 133 -10.71 -20.44 2.00
CA ALA A 133 -9.35 -20.41 1.48
C ALA A 133 -8.31 -20.23 2.59
N LEU A 134 -8.58 -19.36 3.58
CA LEU A 134 -7.68 -19.10 4.71
C LEU A 134 -7.44 -20.37 5.55
N VAL A 135 -8.48 -21.16 5.80
CA VAL A 135 -8.39 -22.41 6.57
C VAL A 135 -7.58 -23.46 5.79
N GLU A 136 -7.92 -23.67 4.53
CA GLU A 136 -7.31 -24.71 3.70
C GLU A 136 -5.85 -24.40 3.30
N LEU A 137 -5.52 -23.12 3.08
CA LEU A 137 -4.18 -22.66 2.68
C LEU A 137 -3.33 -22.16 3.86
N LYS A 138 -3.76 -22.37 5.11
CA LYS A 138 -3.13 -21.82 6.31
C LYS A 138 -1.62 -21.99 6.34
N GLU A 139 -1.11 -23.21 6.12
CA GLU A 139 0.31 -23.50 6.19
C GLU A 139 1.10 -22.78 5.08
N GLU A 140 0.54 -22.72 3.87
CA GLU A 140 1.18 -22.02 2.75
C GLU A 140 1.23 -20.51 2.98
N LEU A 141 0.17 -19.92 3.53
CA LEU A 141 0.10 -18.50 3.86
C LEU A 141 1.10 -18.13 4.96
N HIS A 142 1.19 -18.93 6.03
CA HIS A 142 2.18 -18.70 7.09
C HIS A 142 3.61 -18.83 6.56
N LYS A 143 3.86 -19.85 5.74
CA LYS A 143 5.17 -20.04 5.10
C LYS A 143 5.52 -18.86 4.20
N TYR A 144 4.57 -18.40 3.37
CA TYR A 144 4.77 -17.24 2.51
C TYR A 144 5.15 -16.00 3.31
N GLN A 145 4.41 -15.69 4.37
CA GLN A 145 4.68 -14.54 5.22
C GLN A 145 6.06 -14.61 5.87
N LEU A 146 6.43 -15.78 6.41
CA LEU A 146 7.76 -16.00 6.98
C LEU A 146 8.88 -15.81 5.95
N ASP A 147 8.71 -16.40 4.77
CA ASP A 147 9.70 -16.33 3.69
C ASP A 147 9.81 -14.89 3.13
N PHE A 148 8.71 -14.16 3.06
CA PHE A 148 8.70 -12.75 2.65
C PHE A 148 9.65 -11.92 3.54
N PHE A 149 9.51 -12.00 4.86
CA PHE A 149 10.34 -11.22 5.78
C PHE A 149 11.80 -11.72 5.82
N LYS A 150 12.03 -13.03 5.72
CA LYS A 150 13.40 -13.57 5.61
C LYS A 150 14.11 -13.06 4.35
N ASN A 151 13.43 -13.13 3.21
CA ASN A 151 13.96 -12.69 1.93
C ASN A 151 14.16 -11.17 1.91
N SER A 152 13.19 -10.39 2.41
CA SER A 152 13.31 -8.94 2.56
C SER A 152 14.55 -8.57 3.38
N LYS A 153 14.79 -9.26 4.50
CA LYS A 153 15.98 -9.03 5.33
C LYS A 153 17.27 -9.43 4.62
N LYS A 154 17.28 -10.56 3.91
CA LYS A 154 18.45 -11.01 3.10
C LYS A 154 18.79 -9.99 2.01
N GLU A 155 17.78 -9.53 1.27
CA GLU A 155 17.97 -8.53 0.21
C GLU A 155 18.47 -7.20 0.79
N SER A 156 17.91 -6.73 1.92
CA SER A 156 18.33 -5.48 2.55
C SER A 156 19.80 -5.47 2.97
N ASN A 157 20.40 -6.64 3.21
CA ASN A 157 21.82 -6.74 3.55
C ASN A 157 22.76 -6.28 2.42
N ASN A 158 22.31 -6.31 1.17
CA ASN A 158 23.08 -5.79 0.03
C ASN A 158 23.21 -4.26 0.07
N TYR A 159 22.38 -3.59 0.88
CA TYR A 159 22.26 -2.14 1.00
C TYR A 159 22.68 -1.61 2.38
N LYS A 160 23.55 -2.34 3.10
CA LYS A 160 23.98 -1.98 4.48
C LYS A 160 24.56 -0.58 4.59
N ASN A 161 25.23 -0.11 3.55
CA ASN A 161 25.93 1.17 3.50
C ASN A 161 25.13 2.23 2.71
N GLU A 162 23.87 1.97 2.41
CA GLU A 162 23.00 2.88 1.68
C GLU A 162 21.85 3.37 2.53
N ALA A 163 21.53 4.64 2.33
CA ALA A 163 20.35 5.28 2.91
C ALA A 163 19.58 6.04 1.82
N ILE A 164 18.33 6.32 2.14
CA ILE A 164 17.50 7.30 1.44
C ILE A 164 17.53 8.57 2.28
N ILE A 165 17.64 9.71 1.63
CA ILE A 165 17.52 11.03 2.25
C ILE A 165 16.29 11.74 1.69
N PHE A 166 15.55 12.43 2.53
CA PHE A 166 14.45 13.30 2.10
C PHE A 166 14.36 14.53 2.98
N GLY A 167 13.88 15.62 2.41
CA GLY A 167 13.75 16.87 3.14
C GLY A 167 13.29 18.04 2.28
N ASP A 168 13.02 19.14 2.97
CA ASP A 168 12.72 20.44 2.38
C ASP A 168 13.25 21.54 3.30
N ASN A 169 14.09 22.44 2.77
CA ASN A 169 14.71 23.49 3.56
C ASN A 169 13.76 24.62 3.95
N THR A 170 12.59 24.70 3.29
CA THR A 170 11.60 25.77 3.49
C THR A 170 10.40 25.34 4.32
N ASP A 171 10.01 24.05 4.25
CA ASP A 171 8.83 23.55 4.92
C ASP A 171 9.08 22.27 5.74
N SER A 172 9.49 22.45 6.98
CA SER A 172 9.68 21.35 7.92
C SER A 172 8.39 20.62 8.30
N TYR A 173 7.21 21.23 8.08
CA TYR A 173 5.93 20.57 8.39
C TYR A 173 5.66 19.39 7.45
N ARG A 174 5.79 19.60 6.13
CA ARG A 174 5.63 18.53 5.13
C ARG A 174 6.63 17.39 5.35
N VAL A 175 7.89 17.73 5.65
CA VAL A 175 8.94 16.76 5.98
C VAL A 175 8.54 15.91 7.18
N ASN A 176 8.05 16.56 8.26
CA ASN A 176 7.59 15.88 9.46
C ASN A 176 6.37 15.00 9.20
N LYS A 177 5.42 15.45 8.36
CA LYS A 177 4.24 14.64 8.00
C LYS A 177 4.60 13.38 7.25
N MET A 178 5.52 13.45 6.31
CA MET A 178 6.05 12.26 5.65
C MET A 178 6.76 11.34 6.66
N ALA A 179 7.62 11.87 7.53
CA ALA A 179 8.27 11.07 8.56
C ALA A 179 7.27 10.41 9.53
N GLU A 180 6.15 11.07 9.89
CA GLU A 180 5.05 10.45 10.65
C GLU A 180 4.44 9.24 9.91
N VAL A 181 4.26 9.32 8.60
CA VAL A 181 3.77 8.18 7.80
C VAL A 181 4.74 7.01 7.89
N LEU A 182 6.03 7.26 7.68
CA LEU A 182 7.08 6.23 7.76
C LEU A 182 7.13 5.56 9.13
N LEU A 183 7.09 6.34 10.20
CA LEU A 183 7.08 5.82 11.58
C LEU A 183 5.83 4.97 11.87
N ARG A 184 4.66 5.33 11.35
CA ARG A 184 3.43 4.49 11.48
C ARG A 184 3.57 3.13 10.81
N HIS A 185 4.42 3.02 9.80
CA HIS A 185 4.73 1.78 9.11
C HIS A 185 5.94 1.04 9.69
N GLU A 186 6.40 1.43 10.87
CA GLU A 186 7.55 0.82 11.57
C GLU A 186 8.86 0.92 10.77
N ILE A 187 9.00 1.97 9.94
CA ILE A 187 10.24 2.30 9.23
C ILE A 187 11.11 3.16 10.15
N ASP A 188 12.35 2.75 10.31
CA ASP A 188 13.34 3.50 11.11
C ASP A 188 13.80 4.74 10.35
N VAL A 189 13.56 5.91 10.94
CA VAL A 189 13.91 7.22 10.40
C VAL A 189 14.88 7.90 11.39
N TYR A 190 15.92 8.54 10.86
CA TYR A 190 16.98 9.17 11.65
C TYR A 190 17.15 10.64 11.29
N LYS A 191 17.46 11.46 12.27
CA LYS A 191 17.93 12.85 12.06
C LYS A 191 19.30 12.83 11.38
N LEU A 192 19.62 13.88 10.65
CA LEU A 192 20.98 14.13 10.18
C LEU A 192 21.87 14.53 11.38
N LYS A 193 23.17 14.24 11.31
CA LYS A 193 24.20 14.81 12.20
C LYS A 193 24.83 16.08 11.66
N GLU A 194 24.84 16.22 10.36
CA GLU A 194 25.42 17.33 9.61
C GLU A 194 24.63 17.55 8.31
N ASN A 195 24.79 18.69 7.67
CA ASN A 195 24.21 18.90 6.34
C ASN A 195 24.81 17.91 5.34
N ILE A 196 24.00 17.37 4.47
CA ILE A 196 24.43 16.42 3.43
C ILE A 196 24.12 17.04 2.07
N THR A 197 25.14 17.15 1.22
CA THR A 197 24.95 17.50 -0.19
C THR A 197 24.97 16.22 -1.03
N HIS A 198 23.88 15.93 -1.74
CA HIS A 198 23.78 14.80 -2.63
C HIS A 198 23.13 15.25 -3.96
N LYS A 199 23.74 14.87 -5.09
CA LYS A 199 23.30 15.27 -6.45
C LYS A 199 22.94 16.77 -6.58
N LYS A 200 23.78 17.65 -6.03
CA LYS A 200 23.62 19.12 -6.02
C LYS A 200 22.48 19.66 -5.13
N ILE A 201 21.77 18.81 -4.39
CA ILE A 201 20.76 19.21 -3.41
C ILE A 201 21.42 19.21 -2.04
N VAL A 202 21.20 20.28 -1.29
CA VAL A 202 21.63 20.40 0.12
C VAL A 202 20.47 20.00 1.02
N TYR A 203 20.65 18.95 1.78
CA TYR A 203 19.72 18.49 2.81
C TYR A 203 20.20 19.01 4.16
N SER A 204 19.43 19.93 4.73
CA SER A 204 19.82 20.66 5.93
C SER A 204 19.49 19.91 7.21
N LEU A 205 20.39 20.07 8.21
CA LEU A 205 20.15 19.62 9.57
C LEU A 205 18.84 20.22 10.11
N GLY A 206 17.98 19.37 10.69
CA GLY A 206 16.69 19.77 11.25
C GLY A 206 15.52 19.82 10.27
N ASN A 207 15.80 19.85 8.96
CA ASN A 207 14.79 19.87 7.89
C ASN A 207 14.86 18.66 6.95
N SER A 208 15.66 17.66 7.31
CA SER A 208 15.83 16.45 6.51
C SER A 208 16.05 15.23 7.37
N TYR A 209 15.75 14.06 6.82
CA TYR A 209 15.86 12.78 7.51
C TYR A 209 16.56 11.74 6.64
N LEU A 210 17.16 10.75 7.29
CA LEU A 210 17.78 9.57 6.67
C LEU A 210 17.00 8.30 7.00
N ILE A 211 16.92 7.42 6.03
CA ILE A 211 16.32 6.09 6.15
C ILE A 211 17.35 5.07 5.69
N PRO A 212 18.06 4.37 6.60
CA PRO A 212 18.90 3.25 6.18
C PRO A 212 18.08 2.19 5.45
N LYS A 213 18.57 1.68 4.33
CA LYS A 213 17.84 0.67 3.55
C LYS A 213 17.85 -0.73 4.20
N ASN A 214 18.85 -1.02 5.06
CA ASN A 214 18.95 -2.31 5.75
C ASN A 214 17.98 -2.42 6.93
N GLN A 215 16.70 -2.60 6.64
CA GLN A 215 15.61 -2.70 7.62
C GLN A 215 14.66 -3.85 7.30
N LYS A 216 13.83 -4.25 8.30
CA LYS A 216 12.79 -5.27 8.11
C LYS A 216 11.77 -4.90 7.02
N LYS A 217 11.46 -3.61 6.92
CA LYS A 217 10.49 -3.05 5.96
C LYS A 217 11.12 -2.66 4.63
N PHE A 218 12.25 -3.28 4.25
CA PHE A 218 13.00 -2.97 3.04
C PHE A 218 12.10 -2.91 1.78
N LYS A 219 11.23 -3.90 1.57
CA LYS A 219 10.32 -3.91 0.42
C LYS A 219 9.36 -2.72 0.41
N LEU A 220 8.80 -2.36 1.55
CA LEU A 220 7.94 -1.19 1.67
C LEU A 220 8.71 0.12 1.45
N ILE A 221 9.95 0.21 1.95
CA ILE A 221 10.83 1.36 1.71
C ILE A 221 11.07 1.51 0.21
N GLU A 222 11.45 0.43 -0.49
CA GLU A 222 11.65 0.46 -1.94
C GLU A 222 10.38 0.95 -2.66
N ALA A 223 9.20 0.44 -2.28
CA ALA A 223 7.93 0.81 -2.89
C ALA A 223 7.56 2.30 -2.69
N ILE A 224 7.81 2.85 -1.49
CA ILE A 224 7.50 4.25 -1.15
C ILE A 224 8.34 5.23 -1.97
N PHE A 225 9.60 4.88 -2.23
CA PHE A 225 10.59 5.75 -2.88
C PHE A 225 10.86 5.39 -4.35
N ASP A 226 10.15 4.41 -4.92
CA ASP A 226 10.31 4.00 -6.32
C ASP A 226 9.95 5.16 -7.28
N LYS A 227 10.91 5.54 -8.14
CA LYS A 227 10.73 6.52 -9.22
C LYS A 227 10.48 5.79 -10.53
N ARG A 228 9.33 5.19 -10.67
CA ARG A 228 9.01 4.41 -11.86
C ARG A 228 8.46 5.29 -12.98
N ILE A 229 9.11 5.22 -14.14
CA ILE A 229 8.70 5.94 -15.36
C ILE A 229 8.45 5.00 -16.55
N ASN A 230 8.80 3.72 -16.41
CA ASN A 230 8.59 2.70 -17.43
C ASN A 230 7.70 1.59 -16.89
N PHE A 231 6.75 1.17 -17.69
CA PHE A 231 5.74 0.17 -17.35
C PHE A 231 5.67 -0.90 -18.44
N ASN A 232 5.35 -2.13 -18.05
CA ASN A 232 5.14 -3.25 -18.98
C ASN A 232 3.82 -3.13 -19.76
N ASP A 233 2.86 -2.37 -19.21
CA ASP A 233 1.58 -2.09 -19.84
C ASP A 233 1.38 -0.57 -19.85
N SER A 234 0.73 -0.05 -20.88
CA SER A 234 0.43 1.38 -21.01
C SER A 234 -0.98 1.74 -20.55
N LEU A 235 -1.83 0.74 -20.31
CA LEU A 235 -3.22 0.91 -19.91
C LEU A 235 -3.42 0.40 -18.49
N PHE A 236 -3.83 1.29 -17.60
CA PHE A 236 -4.19 0.95 -16.24
C PHE A 236 -5.63 1.38 -15.96
N TYR A 237 -6.27 0.68 -15.01
CA TYR A 237 -7.63 1.01 -14.62
C TYR A 237 -7.71 2.34 -13.85
N ASP A 238 -6.70 2.61 -13.02
CA ASP A 238 -6.67 3.76 -12.12
C ASP A 238 -5.23 4.26 -11.93
N VAL A 239 -5.01 5.20 -11.00
CA VAL A 239 -3.67 5.69 -10.63
C VAL A 239 -2.78 4.52 -10.22
N SER A 240 -1.72 4.26 -10.99
CA SER A 240 -0.95 3.02 -10.90
C SER A 240 0.47 3.20 -10.42
N ALA A 241 0.97 4.44 -10.36
CA ALA A 241 2.28 4.75 -9.85
C ALA A 241 2.26 6.08 -9.10
N TRP A 242 2.68 6.06 -7.86
CA TRP A 242 2.75 7.26 -7.03
C TRP A 242 3.95 7.18 -6.09
N THR A 243 4.97 7.95 -6.40
CA THR A 243 6.14 8.10 -5.52
C THR A 243 5.77 9.01 -4.36
N LEU A 244 5.66 8.46 -3.16
CA LEU A 244 5.10 9.17 -2.00
C LEU A 244 5.79 10.50 -1.66
N PRO A 245 7.12 10.66 -1.72
CA PRO A 245 7.75 11.96 -1.48
C PRO A 245 7.25 13.09 -2.38
N TYR A 246 6.88 12.79 -3.64
CA TYR A 246 6.31 13.80 -4.53
C TYR A 246 4.91 14.27 -4.09
N ALA A 247 4.12 13.38 -3.46
CA ALA A 247 2.83 13.78 -2.89
C ALA A 247 2.97 14.77 -1.72
N PHE A 248 4.14 14.78 -1.06
CA PHE A 248 4.51 15.76 -0.04
C PHE A 248 5.32 16.93 -0.60
N ASP A 249 5.56 16.96 -1.91
CA ASP A 249 6.41 17.97 -2.58
C ASP A 249 7.78 18.09 -1.90
N LEU A 250 8.46 16.95 -1.71
CA LEU A 250 9.74 16.85 -1.04
C LEU A 250 10.85 16.45 -2.01
N ASN A 251 12.04 17.03 -1.81
CA ASN A 251 13.26 16.50 -2.39
C ASN A 251 13.62 15.18 -1.72
N PHE A 252 14.06 14.19 -2.50
CA PHE A 252 14.60 12.95 -1.99
C PHE A 252 15.60 12.31 -2.95
N ASP A 253 16.53 11.57 -2.39
CA ASP A 253 17.50 10.78 -3.13
C ASP A 253 17.71 9.42 -2.50
N MET A 254 17.94 8.42 -3.38
CA MET A 254 18.32 7.06 -3.03
C MET A 254 19.83 6.87 -3.23
N GLY A 255 20.40 5.85 -2.57
CA GLY A 255 21.81 5.49 -2.75
C GLY A 255 22.78 6.46 -2.08
N VAL A 256 22.35 7.15 -1.04
CA VAL A 256 23.26 7.97 -0.21
C VAL A 256 24.21 7.04 0.55
N THR A 257 25.50 7.24 0.35
CA THR A 257 26.59 6.53 1.05
C THR A 257 27.39 7.50 1.91
N ASN A 258 28.26 7.01 2.79
CA ASN A 258 29.12 7.82 3.65
C ASN A 258 28.35 8.79 4.57
N PHE A 259 27.19 8.35 5.07
CA PHE A 259 26.37 9.10 5.99
C PHE A 259 26.65 8.74 7.46
N LYS A 260 26.39 9.68 8.35
CA LYS A 260 26.35 9.46 9.81
C LYS A 260 24.91 9.60 10.30
N LEU A 261 24.42 8.55 10.95
CA LEU A 261 23.08 8.59 11.56
C LEU A 261 23.11 9.45 12.82
N GLY A 262 22.16 10.35 12.93
CA GLY A 262 21.84 11.07 14.14
C GLY A 262 20.92 10.26 15.06
N GLU A 263 20.09 10.96 15.83
CA GLU A 263 19.11 10.35 16.72
C GLU A 263 18.01 9.63 15.90
N LYS A 264 17.65 8.41 16.31
CA LYS A 264 16.50 7.69 15.76
C LYS A 264 15.21 8.37 16.22
N LEU A 265 14.32 8.67 15.28
CA LEU A 265 13.02 9.23 15.62
C LEU A 265 12.14 8.18 16.32
N GLN A 266 11.57 8.56 17.45
CA GLN A 266 10.55 7.76 18.15
C GLN A 266 9.14 8.29 17.86
N ASN A 267 9.02 9.59 17.78
CA ASN A 267 7.79 10.30 17.43
C ASN A 267 8.14 11.67 16.86
N ILE A 268 7.19 12.30 16.22
CA ILE A 268 7.30 13.68 15.78
C ILE A 268 6.47 14.53 16.73
N LYS A 269 7.14 15.37 17.51
CA LYS A 269 6.46 16.39 18.28
C LYS A 269 6.04 17.49 17.31
N ASN A 270 4.75 17.61 17.04
CA ASN A 270 4.25 18.77 16.33
C ASN A 270 4.67 20.04 17.09
N LYS A 271 5.40 20.93 16.40
CA LYS A 271 5.66 22.25 16.96
C LYS A 271 4.29 22.85 17.28
N LYS A 272 4.08 23.29 18.54
CA LYS A 272 2.91 24.08 18.86
C LYS A 272 2.98 25.32 17.95
N TYR A 273 2.00 25.47 17.09
CA TYR A 273 1.90 26.67 16.28
C TYR A 273 1.84 27.89 17.23
N LYS A 274 2.51 28.98 16.88
CA LYS A 274 2.30 30.25 17.57
C LYS A 274 0.81 30.57 17.45
N LYS A 275 0.22 31.01 18.57
CA LYS A 275 -1.17 31.46 18.57
C LYS A 275 -1.33 32.47 17.44
N VAL A 276 -2.33 32.26 16.63
CA VAL A 276 -2.72 33.21 15.57
C VAL A 276 -3.03 34.54 16.26
N VAL A 277 -2.54 35.62 15.72
CA VAL A 277 -2.78 36.96 16.29
C VAL A 277 -4.26 37.29 16.11
N ASP A 278 -4.98 37.47 17.21
CA ASP A 278 -6.44 37.61 17.21
C ASP A 278 -6.98 38.81 16.36
N ASN A 279 -6.13 39.76 15.98
CA ASN A 279 -6.49 40.98 15.25
C ASN A 279 -5.80 41.11 13.88
N ALA A 280 -5.47 40.02 13.23
CA ALA A 280 -4.91 40.10 11.86
C ALA A 280 -6.00 40.40 10.83
N TYR A 281 -5.70 41.34 9.90
CA TYR A 281 -6.59 41.67 8.79
C TYR A 281 -6.78 40.50 7.81
N ALA A 282 -5.74 39.69 7.61
CA ALA A 282 -5.75 38.49 6.78
C ALA A 282 -4.65 37.52 7.20
N TYR A 283 -4.84 36.24 6.89
CA TYR A 283 -3.85 35.20 7.05
C TYR A 283 -3.52 34.61 5.67
N LEU A 284 -2.23 34.48 5.38
CA LEU A 284 -1.75 33.66 4.25
C LEU A 284 -1.56 32.23 4.78
N ILE A 285 -2.31 31.29 4.18
CA ILE A 285 -2.28 29.86 4.49
C ILE A 285 -1.45 29.16 3.44
#